data_3b1fa418e519ede9f08815c0fad1fa1d
#
_entry.id   3b1fa418e519ede9f08815c0fad1fa1d
#
_cell.length_a   1.000
_cell.length_b   1.000
_cell.length_c   1.000
_cell.angle_alpha   90.00
_cell.angle_beta   90.00
_cell.angle_gamma   90.00
#
_symmetry.space_group_name_H-M   'P 1'
#
loop_
_entity.id
_entity.type
_entity.pdbx_description
1 polymer ?
#
loop_
_entity_poly.entity_id
_entity_poly.type
_entity_poly.pdbx_seq_one_letter_code
_entity_poly.pdbx_strand_id
1 'polypeptide(L)'
;ERKRIAQDLHDDISSKLNVVALNAHLLATPNLSTADVEKIKSNVIMLTGKALENSRKIAHDLLPPVLEKFGLDVGVEELCMEFSSAKGVQVIYENEVTFEESEIRKQLHVFRILQELLNNSIRHGKATIITVTFLKEGEYTKCIYTDNGIGFDAGDCTHQKGLGLKNIESRISFLKGKLSFYSEVSKGVQVEFVF
;
A
#
# COMPACT_ATOMS: atom_id res chain seq x y z
N GLU A 1 -8.06 10.19 -0.56
CA GLU A 1 -8.06 8.77 -0.12
C GLU A 1 -9.45 8.32 0.35
N ARG A 2 -10.07 8.95 1.35
CA ARG A 2 -11.43 8.59 1.83
C ARG A 2 -12.47 8.56 0.72
N LYS A 3 -12.43 9.52 -0.20
CA LYS A 3 -13.37 9.59 -1.35
C LYS A 3 -13.12 8.45 -2.34
N ARG A 4 -11.86 8.09 -2.59
CA ARG A 4 -11.48 6.95 -3.43
C ARG A 4 -11.96 5.65 -2.81
N ILE A 5 -11.68 5.44 -1.52
CA ILE A 5 -12.11 4.24 -0.78
C ILE A 5 -13.64 4.12 -0.77
N ALA A 6 -14.36 5.22 -0.54
CA ALA A 6 -15.82 5.22 -0.59
C ALA A 6 -16.35 4.86 -1.98
N GLN A 7 -15.67 5.29 -3.02
CA GLN A 7 -16.01 4.99 -4.41
C GLN A 7 -15.71 3.53 -4.76
N ASP A 8 -14.52 3.02 -4.39
CA ASP A 8 -14.14 1.61 -4.57
C ASP A 8 -15.09 0.67 -3.82
N LEU A 9 -15.52 1.04 -2.61
CA LEU A 9 -16.50 0.31 -1.80
C LEU A 9 -17.89 0.28 -2.47
N HIS A 10 -18.32 1.44 -2.97
CA HIS A 10 -19.61 1.56 -3.62
C HIS A 10 -19.63 0.86 -4.98
N ASP A 11 -18.64 1.12 -5.82
CA ASP A 11 -18.68 0.68 -7.22
C ASP A 11 -18.34 -0.81 -7.35
N ASP A 12 -17.47 -1.32 -6.49
CA ASP A 12 -16.97 -2.68 -6.60
C ASP A 12 -17.70 -3.67 -5.68
N ILE A 13 -17.91 -3.34 -4.40
CA ILE A 13 -18.56 -4.25 -3.45
C ILE A 13 -20.07 -4.17 -3.56
N SER A 14 -20.64 -2.96 -3.51
CA SER A 14 -22.11 -2.77 -3.53
C SER A 14 -22.70 -3.25 -4.84
N SER A 15 -22.02 -3.02 -5.96
CA SER A 15 -22.43 -3.50 -7.29
C SER A 15 -22.53 -5.02 -7.33
N LYS A 16 -21.48 -5.73 -6.84
CA LYS A 16 -21.48 -7.20 -6.80
C LYS A 16 -22.56 -7.76 -5.86
N LEU A 17 -22.75 -7.14 -4.68
CA LEU A 17 -23.78 -7.55 -3.73
C LEU A 17 -25.20 -7.34 -4.28
N ASN A 18 -25.44 -6.26 -5.06
CA ASN A 18 -26.72 -6.04 -5.73
C ASN A 18 -27.01 -7.15 -6.75
N VAL A 19 -26.03 -7.59 -7.53
CA VAL A 19 -26.19 -8.71 -8.46
C VAL A 19 -26.41 -10.02 -7.70
N VAL A 20 -25.74 -10.23 -6.57
CA VAL A 20 -25.98 -11.40 -5.69
C VAL A 20 -27.42 -11.41 -5.17
N ALA A 21 -27.93 -10.26 -4.70
CA ALA A 21 -29.31 -10.13 -4.23
C ALA A 21 -30.32 -10.43 -5.35
N LEU A 22 -30.08 -9.90 -6.57
CA LEU A 22 -30.91 -10.18 -7.73
C LEU A 22 -30.93 -11.69 -8.07
N ASN A 23 -29.77 -12.32 -8.09
CA ASN A 23 -29.67 -13.76 -8.34
C ASN A 23 -30.37 -14.59 -7.23
N ALA A 24 -30.28 -14.16 -5.97
CA ALA A 24 -31.00 -14.79 -4.86
C ALA A 24 -32.52 -14.67 -5.01
N HIS A 25 -33.03 -13.52 -5.46
CA HIS A 25 -34.45 -13.36 -5.80
C HIS A 25 -34.90 -14.26 -6.95
N LEU A 26 -34.06 -14.43 -7.98
CA LEU A 26 -34.35 -15.33 -9.09
C LEU A 26 -34.51 -16.78 -8.63
N LEU A 27 -33.78 -17.24 -7.62
CA LEU A 27 -33.92 -18.58 -7.05
C LEU A 27 -35.31 -18.83 -6.40
N ALA A 28 -36.02 -17.77 -6.02
CA ALA A 28 -37.40 -17.88 -5.51
C ALA A 28 -38.46 -17.96 -6.62
N THR A 29 -38.06 -17.88 -7.89
CA THR A 29 -38.99 -17.96 -9.02
C THR A 29 -39.48 -19.40 -9.20
N PRO A 30 -40.79 -19.66 -9.31
CA PRO A 30 -41.30 -21.00 -9.56
C PRO A 30 -40.88 -21.54 -10.93
N ASN A 31 -40.69 -22.86 -11.03
CA ASN A 31 -40.42 -23.57 -12.27
C ASN A 31 -39.06 -23.30 -12.95
N LEU A 32 -38.04 -22.92 -12.17
CA LEU A 32 -36.65 -22.90 -12.67
C LEU A 32 -36.16 -24.31 -13.05
N SER A 33 -35.44 -24.39 -14.17
CA SER A 33 -34.77 -25.65 -14.50
C SER A 33 -33.59 -25.91 -13.52
N THR A 34 -33.25 -27.17 -13.31
CA THR A 34 -32.09 -27.55 -12.45
C THR A 34 -30.81 -26.90 -12.96
N ALA A 35 -30.64 -26.77 -14.28
CA ALA A 35 -29.48 -26.12 -14.89
C ALA A 35 -29.43 -24.61 -14.57
N ASP A 36 -30.58 -23.92 -14.57
CA ASP A 36 -30.63 -22.51 -14.22
C ASP A 36 -30.32 -22.29 -12.72
N VAL A 37 -30.85 -23.16 -11.87
CA VAL A 37 -30.57 -23.12 -10.43
C VAL A 37 -29.08 -23.28 -10.16
N GLU A 38 -28.40 -24.25 -10.78
CA GLU A 38 -26.95 -24.45 -10.59
C GLU A 38 -26.14 -23.27 -11.15
N LYS A 39 -26.53 -22.70 -12.26
CA LYS A 39 -25.89 -21.50 -12.83
C LYS A 39 -26.04 -20.31 -11.91
N ILE A 40 -27.22 -20.07 -11.35
CA ILE A 40 -27.48 -18.96 -10.41
C ILE A 40 -26.66 -19.15 -9.13
N LYS A 41 -26.62 -20.37 -8.54
CA LYS A 41 -25.81 -20.68 -7.38
C LYS A 41 -24.32 -20.43 -7.62
N SER A 42 -23.80 -20.90 -8.76
CA SER A 42 -22.40 -20.67 -9.14
C SER A 42 -22.05 -19.18 -9.24
N ASN A 43 -22.94 -18.38 -9.85
CA ASN A 43 -22.79 -16.95 -9.93
C ASN A 43 -22.79 -16.27 -8.55
N VAL A 44 -23.71 -16.67 -7.66
CA VAL A 44 -23.79 -16.13 -6.29
C VAL A 44 -22.49 -16.42 -5.54
N ILE A 45 -22.00 -17.67 -5.58
CA ILE A 45 -20.75 -18.07 -4.91
C ILE A 45 -19.57 -17.27 -5.45
N MET A 46 -19.43 -17.17 -6.77
CA MET A 46 -18.34 -16.44 -7.41
C MET A 46 -18.35 -14.95 -7.06
N LEU A 47 -19.51 -14.29 -7.14
CA LEU A 47 -19.63 -12.85 -6.88
C LEU A 47 -19.43 -12.52 -5.40
N THR A 48 -19.95 -13.36 -4.50
CA THR A 48 -19.74 -13.22 -3.06
C THR A 48 -18.26 -13.40 -2.70
N GLY A 49 -17.59 -14.39 -3.27
CA GLY A 49 -16.15 -14.60 -3.12
C GLY A 49 -15.34 -13.37 -3.55
N LYS A 50 -15.63 -12.82 -4.72
CA LYS A 50 -14.98 -11.60 -5.23
C LYS A 50 -15.27 -10.37 -4.36
N ALA A 51 -16.50 -10.20 -3.87
CA ALA A 51 -16.86 -9.09 -3.00
C ALA A 51 -16.10 -9.19 -1.66
N LEU A 52 -15.97 -10.40 -1.10
CA LEU A 52 -15.22 -10.64 0.14
C LEU A 52 -13.72 -10.39 -0.04
N GLU A 53 -13.12 -10.84 -1.15
CA GLU A 53 -11.72 -10.58 -1.47
C GLU A 53 -11.44 -9.08 -1.59
N ASN A 54 -12.29 -8.35 -2.32
CA ASN A 54 -12.17 -6.91 -2.47
C ASN A 54 -12.37 -6.16 -1.15
N SER A 55 -13.32 -6.61 -0.30
CA SER A 55 -13.50 -6.05 1.04
C SER A 55 -12.25 -6.21 1.90
N ARG A 56 -11.64 -7.40 1.89
CA ARG A 56 -10.38 -7.64 2.61
C ARG A 56 -9.25 -6.77 2.08
N LYS A 57 -9.14 -6.61 0.76
CA LYS A 57 -8.13 -5.74 0.14
C LYS A 57 -8.31 -4.28 0.57
N ILE A 58 -9.54 -3.76 0.56
CA ILE A 58 -9.83 -2.40 1.02
C ILE A 58 -9.52 -2.25 2.51
N ALA A 59 -9.89 -3.23 3.34
CA ALA A 59 -9.56 -3.21 4.77
C ALA A 59 -8.05 -3.22 5.02
N HIS A 60 -7.31 -4.05 4.30
CA HIS A 60 -5.84 -4.08 4.33
C HIS A 60 -5.25 -2.76 3.85
N ASP A 61 -5.85 -2.14 2.81
CA ASP A 61 -5.46 -0.81 2.34
C ASP A 61 -5.82 0.31 3.33
N LEU A 62 -6.71 0.09 4.28
CA LEU A 62 -7.02 1.05 5.36
C LEU A 62 -6.01 0.95 6.49
N LEU A 63 -5.83 -0.21 7.06
CA LEU A 63 -4.86 -0.49 8.13
C LEU A 63 -4.36 -1.94 8.01
N PRO A 64 -3.09 -2.15 7.65
CA PRO A 64 -2.52 -3.49 7.58
C PRO A 64 -2.63 -4.20 8.93
N PRO A 65 -3.13 -5.45 8.97
CA PRO A 65 -3.29 -6.19 10.23
C PRO A 65 -1.99 -6.38 11.01
N VAL A 66 -0.86 -6.50 10.32
CA VAL A 66 0.46 -6.59 10.94
C VAL A 66 0.80 -5.31 11.69
N LEU A 67 0.52 -4.16 11.09
CA LEU A 67 0.76 -2.86 11.72
C LEU A 67 -0.12 -2.65 12.96
N GLU A 68 -1.39 -3.08 12.90
CA GLU A 68 -2.33 -3.00 14.00
C GLU A 68 -1.92 -3.87 15.20
N LYS A 69 -1.42 -5.09 14.92
CA LYS A 69 -1.12 -6.09 15.96
C LYS A 69 0.30 -6.00 16.51
N PHE A 70 1.27 -5.63 15.69
CA PHE A 70 2.68 -5.74 15.99
C PHE A 70 3.46 -4.42 15.80
N GLY A 71 2.79 -3.35 15.41
CA GLY A 71 3.39 -2.03 15.24
C GLY A 71 4.25 -1.88 13.98
N LEU A 72 4.93 -0.70 13.88
CA LEU A 72 5.63 -0.29 12.67
C LEU A 72 6.86 -1.15 12.37
N ASP A 73 7.62 -1.53 13.37
CA ASP A 73 8.86 -2.28 13.19
C ASP A 73 8.61 -3.60 12.46
N VAL A 74 7.77 -4.45 13.05
CA VAL A 74 7.38 -5.74 12.44
C VAL A 74 6.65 -5.53 11.10
N GLY A 75 5.82 -4.49 11.01
CA GLY A 75 5.12 -4.17 9.77
C GLY A 75 6.06 -3.82 8.62
N VAL A 76 7.13 -3.05 8.88
CA VAL A 76 8.14 -2.70 7.87
C VAL A 76 9.01 -3.89 7.52
N GLU A 77 9.40 -4.69 8.51
CA GLU A 77 10.17 -5.92 8.28
C GLU A 77 9.41 -6.88 7.35
N GLU A 78 8.12 -7.16 7.63
CA GLU A 78 7.27 -7.99 6.78
C GLU A 78 7.12 -7.41 5.36
N LEU A 79 6.93 -6.09 5.25
CA LEU A 79 6.87 -5.39 3.97
C LEU A 79 8.18 -5.59 3.17
N CYS A 80 9.33 -5.44 3.80
CA CYS A 80 10.64 -5.63 3.17
C CYS A 80 10.84 -7.09 2.69
N MET A 81 10.43 -8.06 3.51
CA MET A 81 10.48 -9.48 3.16
C MET A 81 9.56 -9.81 1.97
N GLU A 82 8.34 -9.26 1.94
CA GLU A 82 7.39 -9.43 0.83
C GLU A 82 8.00 -8.95 -0.49
N PHE A 83 8.58 -7.75 -0.49
CA PHE A 83 9.21 -7.19 -1.69
C PHE A 83 10.44 -7.97 -2.13
N SER A 84 11.27 -8.45 -1.20
CA SER A 84 12.42 -9.30 -1.50
C SER A 84 12.00 -10.61 -2.16
N SER A 85 11.00 -11.28 -1.60
CA SER A 85 10.55 -12.59 -2.08
C SER A 85 9.83 -12.51 -3.42
N ALA A 86 8.95 -11.52 -3.60
CA ALA A 86 8.08 -11.42 -4.78
C ALA A 86 8.77 -10.84 -6.02
N LYS A 87 9.85 -10.06 -5.86
CA LYS A 87 10.41 -9.24 -6.93
C LYS A 87 11.87 -9.54 -7.25
N GLY A 88 12.54 -10.42 -6.52
CA GLY A 88 13.96 -10.73 -6.73
C GLY A 88 14.88 -9.54 -6.43
N VAL A 89 14.44 -8.64 -5.56
CA VAL A 89 15.18 -7.46 -5.10
C VAL A 89 15.67 -7.72 -3.69
N GLN A 90 16.89 -7.38 -3.37
CA GLN A 90 17.38 -7.42 -2.00
C GLN A 90 16.90 -6.17 -1.26
N VAL A 91 16.07 -6.33 -0.24
CA VAL A 91 15.68 -5.23 0.66
C VAL A 91 16.33 -5.46 2.02
N ILE A 92 17.16 -4.49 2.44
CA ILE A 92 17.86 -4.47 3.73
C ILE A 92 17.09 -3.55 4.65
N TYR A 93 16.71 -4.05 5.83
CA TYR A 93 16.01 -3.28 6.85
C TYR A 93 16.84 -3.20 8.12
N GLU A 94 17.05 -2.00 8.62
CA GLU A 94 17.80 -1.71 9.85
C GLU A 94 17.00 -0.74 10.71
N ASN A 95 16.83 -1.06 11.98
CA ASN A 95 16.07 -0.24 12.92
C ASN A 95 16.80 -0.08 14.25
N GLU A 96 17.08 1.16 14.64
CA GLU A 96 17.69 1.53 15.92
C GLU A 96 16.71 2.25 16.86
N VAL A 97 15.40 2.30 16.52
CA VAL A 97 14.42 3.04 17.30
C VAL A 97 13.28 2.14 17.78
N THR A 98 12.67 2.52 18.89
CA THR A 98 11.43 1.91 19.36
C THR A 98 10.26 2.82 19.01
N PHE A 99 9.21 2.25 18.38
CA PHE A 99 8.00 2.98 18.02
C PHE A 99 6.95 2.83 19.12
N GLU A 100 6.30 3.94 19.51
CA GLU A 100 5.23 3.90 20.49
C GLU A 100 3.93 3.35 19.90
N GLU A 101 3.33 2.36 20.53
CA GLU A 101 2.08 1.73 20.09
C GLU A 101 0.91 2.73 19.98
N SER A 102 0.92 3.78 20.83
CA SER A 102 -0.12 4.81 20.85
C SER A 102 -0.21 5.63 19.57
N GLU A 103 0.82 5.61 18.72
CA GLU A 103 0.92 6.45 17.52
C GLU A 103 0.55 5.72 16.21
N ILE A 104 -0.35 4.74 16.25
CA ILE A 104 -0.73 3.91 15.10
C ILE A 104 -1.06 4.70 13.82
N ARG A 105 -1.62 5.90 13.94
CA ARG A 105 -1.90 6.74 12.76
C ARG A 105 -0.63 7.28 12.12
N LYS A 106 0.37 7.69 12.92
CA LYS A 106 1.67 8.12 12.41
C LYS A 106 2.39 6.93 11.77
N GLN A 107 2.39 5.79 12.45
CA GLN A 107 2.98 4.56 11.96
C GLN A 107 2.39 4.15 10.60
N LEU A 108 1.08 4.27 10.43
CA LEU A 108 0.41 4.00 9.14
C LEU A 108 0.90 4.94 8.03
N HIS A 109 1.09 6.22 8.31
CA HIS A 109 1.62 7.14 7.31
C HIS A 109 3.07 6.78 6.91
N VAL A 110 3.92 6.44 7.88
CA VAL A 110 5.30 5.99 7.61
C VAL A 110 5.30 4.70 6.78
N PHE A 111 4.51 3.71 7.18
CA PHE A 111 4.36 2.45 6.44
C PHE A 111 3.95 2.69 4.97
N ARG A 112 2.97 3.58 4.73
CA ARG A 112 2.52 3.92 3.38
C ARG A 112 3.55 4.68 2.56
N ILE A 113 4.37 5.50 3.20
CA ILE A 113 5.49 6.16 2.53
C ILE A 113 6.48 5.10 2.03
N LEU A 114 6.88 4.17 2.90
CA LEU A 114 7.81 3.10 2.52
C LEU A 114 7.23 2.18 1.44
N GLN A 115 5.96 1.81 1.53
CA GLN A 115 5.29 1.01 0.51
C GLN A 115 5.30 1.70 -0.87
N GLU A 116 5.08 3.02 -0.92
CA GLU A 116 5.13 3.79 -2.15
C GLU A 116 6.57 3.89 -2.70
N LEU A 117 7.56 4.12 -1.83
CA LEU A 117 8.97 4.16 -2.22
C LEU A 117 9.43 2.83 -2.80
N LEU A 118 9.16 1.71 -2.11
CA LEU A 118 9.48 0.36 -2.58
C LEU A 118 8.83 0.05 -3.93
N ASN A 119 7.55 0.39 -4.10
CA ASN A 119 6.87 0.23 -5.38
C ASN A 119 7.52 1.05 -6.50
N ASN A 120 7.91 2.30 -6.22
CA ASN A 120 8.52 3.19 -7.20
C ASN A 120 9.91 2.67 -7.62
N SER A 121 10.74 2.24 -6.68
CA SER A 121 12.07 1.71 -6.96
C SER A 121 12.03 0.46 -7.84
N ILE A 122 11.02 -0.40 -7.65
CA ILE A 122 10.87 -1.61 -8.46
C ILE A 122 10.23 -1.30 -9.82
N ARG A 123 9.12 -0.56 -9.84
CA ARG A 123 8.36 -0.32 -11.09
C ARG A 123 9.07 0.63 -12.04
N HIS A 124 9.67 1.66 -11.49
CA HIS A 124 10.26 2.77 -12.25
C HIS A 124 11.78 2.79 -12.16
N GLY A 125 12.34 2.50 -10.97
CA GLY A 125 13.76 2.55 -10.69
C GLY A 125 14.54 1.35 -11.19
N LYS A 126 13.91 0.18 -11.39
CA LYS A 126 14.59 -1.09 -11.69
C LYS A 126 15.67 -1.42 -10.67
N ALA A 127 15.47 -1.03 -9.42
CA ALA A 127 16.39 -1.29 -8.33
C ALA A 127 16.55 -2.77 -8.07
N THR A 128 17.75 -3.18 -7.70
CA THR A 128 18.09 -4.55 -7.28
C THR A 128 18.47 -4.63 -5.80
N ILE A 129 18.87 -3.51 -5.21
CA ILE A 129 19.18 -3.37 -3.79
C ILE A 129 18.46 -2.13 -3.26
N ILE A 130 17.77 -2.29 -2.15
CA ILE A 130 17.10 -1.22 -1.43
C ILE A 130 17.48 -1.30 0.04
N THR A 131 17.74 -0.17 0.69
CA THR A 131 18.00 -0.10 2.13
C THR A 131 17.00 0.84 2.78
N VAL A 132 16.45 0.42 3.91
CA VAL A 132 15.57 1.19 4.77
C VAL A 132 16.16 1.21 6.16
N THR A 133 16.49 2.38 6.67
CA THR A 133 17.13 2.53 7.99
C THR A 133 16.36 3.53 8.84
N PHE A 134 16.04 3.16 10.08
CA PHE A 134 15.50 4.08 11.07
C PHE A 134 16.54 4.40 12.13
N LEU A 135 16.75 5.71 12.38
CA LEU A 135 17.72 6.22 13.33
C LEU A 135 17.06 7.23 14.28
N LYS A 136 17.64 7.38 15.47
CA LYS A 136 17.26 8.46 16.38
C LYS A 136 17.96 9.75 16.00
N GLU A 137 17.21 10.84 15.79
CA GLU A 137 17.74 12.18 15.53
C GLU A 137 17.16 13.18 16.56
N GLY A 138 17.82 13.30 17.69
CA GLY A 138 17.29 14.09 18.84
C GLY A 138 15.98 13.52 19.37
N GLU A 139 14.92 14.30 19.34
CA GLU A 139 13.56 13.85 19.72
C GLU A 139 12.76 13.24 18.55
N TYR A 140 13.30 13.30 17.35
CA TYR A 140 12.66 12.79 16.15
C TYR A 140 13.20 11.43 15.76
N THR A 141 12.43 10.70 14.99
CA THR A 141 12.87 9.52 14.25
C THR A 141 13.19 9.94 12.82
N LYS A 142 14.37 9.57 12.35
CA LYS A 142 14.79 9.74 10.97
C LYS A 142 14.70 8.43 10.22
N CYS A 143 14.04 8.44 9.07
CA CYS A 143 14.07 7.34 8.12
C CYS A 143 14.97 7.73 6.94
N ILE A 144 15.88 6.82 6.58
CA ILE A 144 16.73 6.91 5.39
C ILE A 144 16.35 5.74 4.48
N TYR A 145 15.92 6.06 3.29
CA TYR A 145 15.60 5.10 2.22
C TYR A 145 16.57 5.32 1.07
N THR A 146 17.20 4.25 0.58
CA THR A 146 18.08 4.33 -0.59
C THR A 146 17.80 3.17 -1.53
N ASP A 147 17.94 3.41 -2.84
CA ASP A 147 17.95 2.36 -3.84
C ASP A 147 19.10 2.58 -4.86
N ASN A 148 19.50 1.50 -5.50
CA ASN A 148 20.51 1.49 -6.55
C ASN A 148 19.93 1.50 -7.97
N GLY A 149 18.71 2.03 -8.13
CA GLY A 149 18.03 2.04 -9.42
C GLY A 149 18.58 3.04 -10.42
N ILE A 150 17.86 3.25 -11.51
CA ILE A 150 18.27 4.15 -12.59
C ILE A 150 18.27 5.62 -12.18
N GLY A 151 17.62 5.97 -11.06
CA GLY A 151 17.45 7.37 -10.66
C GLY A 151 16.77 8.23 -11.73
N PHE A 152 16.73 9.51 -11.51
CA PHE A 152 16.24 10.53 -12.46
C PHE A 152 16.85 11.89 -12.15
N ASP A 153 16.82 12.79 -13.12
CA ASP A 153 17.24 14.18 -12.91
C ASP A 153 16.18 14.94 -12.10
N ALA A 154 16.51 15.22 -10.84
CA ALA A 154 15.62 15.95 -9.94
C ALA A 154 15.44 17.44 -10.34
N GLY A 155 16.31 17.98 -11.20
CA GLY A 155 16.25 19.34 -11.75
C GLY A 155 15.38 19.48 -12.99
N ASP A 156 15.00 18.37 -13.62
CA ASP A 156 14.13 18.39 -14.80
C ASP A 156 12.67 18.59 -14.42
N CYS A 157 12.23 19.86 -14.45
CA CYS A 157 10.87 20.28 -14.16
C CYS A 157 9.79 19.68 -15.10
N THR A 158 10.17 18.99 -16.18
CA THR A 158 9.26 18.35 -17.13
C THR A 158 8.66 17.07 -16.56
N HIS A 159 9.29 16.44 -15.60
CA HIS A 159 8.71 15.36 -14.81
C HIS A 159 7.77 15.98 -13.76
N GLN A 160 6.52 16.24 -14.15
CA GLN A 160 5.46 16.54 -13.19
C GLN A 160 5.55 15.52 -12.07
N LYS A 161 5.73 15.97 -10.82
CA LYS A 161 5.73 15.11 -9.63
C LYS A 161 4.56 14.17 -9.74
N GLY A 162 4.83 12.90 -9.97
CA GLY A 162 3.80 11.87 -10.12
C GLY A 162 2.91 11.84 -8.88
N LEU A 163 1.72 11.27 -8.99
CA LEU A 163 0.79 11.14 -7.87
C LEU A 163 1.44 10.51 -6.63
N GLY A 164 2.38 9.58 -6.83
CA GLY A 164 3.13 8.94 -5.74
C GLY A 164 3.93 9.91 -4.88
N LEU A 165 4.72 10.78 -5.50
CA LEU A 165 5.50 11.79 -4.76
C LEU A 165 4.60 12.80 -4.03
N LYS A 166 3.50 13.23 -4.64
CA LYS A 166 2.50 14.09 -3.97
C LYS A 166 1.87 13.40 -2.75
N ASN A 167 1.62 12.10 -2.84
CA ASN A 167 1.12 11.31 -1.72
C ASN A 167 2.14 11.24 -0.58
N ILE A 168 3.43 11.04 -0.89
CA ILE A 168 4.51 11.06 0.10
C ILE A 168 4.57 12.42 0.79
N GLU A 169 4.61 13.53 0.04
CA GLU A 169 4.64 14.89 0.59
C GLU A 169 3.44 15.16 1.50
N SER A 170 2.24 14.76 1.11
CA SER A 170 1.02 14.90 1.92
C SER A 170 1.11 14.13 3.24
N ARG A 171 1.67 12.92 3.21
CA ARG A 171 1.85 12.09 4.42
C ARG A 171 2.90 12.68 5.35
N ILE A 172 4.02 13.19 4.81
CA ILE A 172 5.05 13.89 5.59
C ILE A 172 4.47 15.15 6.24
N SER A 173 3.63 15.91 5.52
CA SER A 173 2.93 17.07 6.10
C SER A 173 2.02 16.68 7.25
N PHE A 174 1.32 15.55 7.16
CA PHE A 174 0.52 15.01 8.27
C PHE A 174 1.38 14.68 9.49
N LEU A 175 2.56 14.10 9.27
CA LEU A 175 3.53 13.77 10.32
C LEU A 175 4.19 15.02 10.92
N LYS A 176 3.97 16.21 10.34
CA LYS A 176 4.69 17.46 10.65
C LYS A 176 6.20 17.32 10.50
N GLY A 177 6.60 16.41 9.64
CA GLY A 177 7.98 16.04 9.35
C GLY A 177 8.63 16.90 8.27
N LYS A 178 9.91 16.61 8.01
CA LYS A 178 10.67 17.19 6.89
C LYS A 178 11.05 16.07 5.94
N LEU A 179 11.07 16.39 4.65
CA LEU A 179 11.41 15.47 3.56
C LEU A 179 12.57 16.06 2.75
N SER A 180 13.59 15.24 2.52
CA SER A 180 14.67 15.52 1.55
C SER A 180 14.68 14.39 0.53
N PHE A 181 14.84 14.77 -0.73
CA PHE A 181 14.81 13.84 -1.85
C PHE A 181 16.00 14.12 -2.76
N TYR A 182 16.81 13.08 -2.98
CA TYR A 182 18.01 13.15 -3.82
C TYR A 182 17.91 12.05 -4.88
N SER A 183 18.10 12.41 -6.12
CA SER A 183 18.18 11.47 -7.23
C SER A 183 19.12 12.01 -8.30
N GLU A 184 19.89 11.11 -8.88
CA GLU A 184 20.76 11.38 -10.02
C GLU A 184 20.68 10.21 -10.99
N VAL A 185 20.73 10.50 -12.27
CA VAL A 185 20.66 9.46 -13.32
C VAL A 185 21.76 8.43 -13.12
N SER A 186 21.37 7.16 -13.11
CA SER A 186 22.22 5.98 -12.87
C SER A 186 22.84 5.86 -11.47
N LYS A 187 22.40 6.66 -10.50
CA LYS A 187 22.86 6.57 -9.09
C LYS A 187 21.74 6.19 -8.11
N GLY A 188 20.54 5.95 -8.61
CA GLY A 188 19.39 5.60 -7.79
C GLY A 188 18.72 6.78 -7.12
N VAL A 189 18.02 6.48 -6.04
CA VAL A 189 17.24 7.45 -5.27
C VAL A 189 17.60 7.34 -3.79
N GLN A 190 17.72 8.50 -3.13
CA GLN A 190 17.80 8.61 -1.68
C GLN A 190 16.68 9.50 -1.18
N VAL A 191 15.95 9.03 -0.19
CA VAL A 191 14.87 9.77 0.48
C VAL A 191 15.16 9.79 1.97
N GLU A 192 15.18 10.96 2.57
CA GLU A 192 15.29 11.12 4.00
C GLU A 192 14.08 11.86 4.53
N PHE A 193 13.50 11.38 5.61
CA PHE A 193 12.45 12.12 6.30
C PHE A 193 12.53 11.93 7.81
N VAL A 194 12.11 12.97 8.53
CA VAL A 194 12.01 12.96 10.00
C VAL A 194 10.55 13.12 10.42
N PHE A 195 10.17 12.49 11.54
CA PHE A 195 8.81 12.53 12.07
C PHE A 195 8.78 12.32 13.60
#